data_0f943edc19ed031d4e9a2e79566b51b8
#
_entry.id   0f943edc19ed031d4e9a2e79566b51b8
#
_cell.length_a   1.000
_cell.length_b   1.000
_cell.length_c   1.000
_cell.angle_alpha   90.00
_cell.angle_beta   90.00
_cell.angle_gamma   90.00
#
_symmetry.space_group_name_H-M   'P 1'
#
loop_
_entity.id
_entity.type
_entity.pdbx_description
1 polymer ?
#
loop_
_entity_poly.entity_id
_entity_poly.type
_entity_poly.pdbx_seq_one_letter_code
_entity_poly.pdbx_strand_id
1 'polypeptide(L)'
;MARILLIGTDEALLEGLAQSLAAAGHSPQIATSVVEGLEMSAAEPPLLSVVPHSLALARPEVLHVLLSNGSALLLYRTLGGDTSPLPPRVQRLVLADLMLPLERHRLLALVQFVEHRARTTGRVLPEPPEPRAD
;
A
#
# COMPACT_ATOMS: atom_id res chain seq x y z
N MET A 1 11.35 -9.89 -4.72
CA MET A 1 11.54 -8.61 -4.04
C MET A 1 10.51 -7.61 -4.53
N ALA A 2 9.82 -6.94 -3.63
CA ALA A 2 8.78 -5.99 -3.98
C ALA A 2 9.17 -4.58 -3.57
N ARG A 3 8.84 -3.60 -4.40
CA ARG A 3 9.01 -2.19 -4.07
C ARG A 3 7.77 -1.71 -3.33
N ILE A 4 7.97 -1.16 -2.13
CA ILE A 4 6.89 -0.75 -1.24
C ILE A 4 7.08 0.73 -0.92
N LEU A 5 6.04 1.52 -1.08
CA LEU A 5 6.06 2.94 -0.72
C LEU A 5 5.32 3.12 0.60
N LEU A 6 6.01 3.71 1.57
CA LEU A 6 5.44 4.01 2.89
C LEU A 6 5.25 5.51 3.00
N ILE A 7 4.02 5.96 3.17
CA ILE A 7 3.70 7.38 3.26
C ILE A 7 3.21 7.71 4.67
N GLY A 8 3.71 8.77 5.27
CA GLY A 8 3.25 9.21 6.58
C GLY A 8 4.18 10.22 7.19
N THR A 9 3.80 10.70 8.38
CA THR A 9 4.57 11.72 9.09
C THR A 9 5.31 11.17 10.30
N ASP A 10 5.01 9.95 10.73
CA ASP A 10 5.69 9.32 11.87
C ASP A 10 6.91 8.57 11.35
N GLU A 11 8.03 9.25 11.28
CA GLU A 11 9.27 8.70 10.70
C GLU A 11 9.77 7.48 11.45
N ALA A 12 9.66 7.48 12.77
CA ALA A 12 10.11 6.34 13.57
C ALA A 12 9.32 5.08 13.22
N LEU A 13 8.01 5.21 13.10
CA LEU A 13 7.15 4.10 12.70
C LEU A 13 7.52 3.61 11.30
N LEU A 14 7.64 4.54 10.35
CA LEU A 14 7.94 4.18 8.96
C LEU A 14 9.30 3.51 8.83
N GLU A 15 10.29 3.98 9.58
CA GLU A 15 11.62 3.37 9.55
C GLU A 15 11.60 1.97 10.13
N GLY A 16 10.85 1.76 11.22
CA GLY A 16 10.70 0.41 11.77
C GLY A 16 10.04 -0.56 10.79
N LEU A 17 9.01 -0.09 10.09
CA LEU A 17 8.35 -0.90 9.07
C LEU A 17 9.29 -1.16 7.89
N ALA A 18 10.05 -0.15 7.49
CA ALA A 18 11.01 -0.30 6.38
C ALA A 18 12.06 -1.34 6.73
N GLN A 19 12.56 -1.33 7.96
CA GLN A 19 13.54 -2.33 8.38
C GLN A 19 12.96 -3.75 8.32
N SER A 20 11.72 -3.92 8.76
CA SER A 20 11.06 -5.22 8.70
C SER A 20 10.87 -5.70 7.27
N LEU A 21 10.49 -4.79 6.38
CA LEU A 21 10.30 -5.13 4.97
C LEU A 21 11.62 -5.44 4.29
N ALA A 22 12.66 -4.68 4.59
CA ALA A 22 13.99 -4.93 4.03
C ALA A 22 14.53 -6.28 4.50
N ALA A 23 14.31 -6.61 5.76
CA ALA A 23 14.73 -7.90 6.31
C ALA A 23 14.01 -9.06 5.63
N ALA A 24 12.80 -8.83 5.12
CA ALA A 24 12.05 -9.84 4.39
C ALA A 24 12.38 -9.87 2.89
N GLY A 25 13.33 -9.07 2.44
CA GLY A 25 13.79 -9.09 1.05
C GLY A 25 13.09 -8.09 0.14
N HIS A 26 12.33 -7.14 0.70
CA HIS A 26 11.64 -6.14 -0.09
C HIS A 26 12.41 -4.84 -0.14
N SER A 27 11.97 -3.92 -0.98
CA SER A 27 12.63 -2.63 -1.21
C SER A 27 11.71 -1.50 -0.76
N PRO A 28 11.73 -1.12 0.53
CA PRO A 28 10.87 -0.06 1.03
C PRO A 28 11.44 1.32 0.71
N GLN A 29 10.54 2.27 0.48
CA GLN A 29 10.86 3.68 0.35
C GLN A 29 9.93 4.46 1.23
N ILE A 30 10.42 5.53 1.86
CA ILE A 30 9.63 6.35 2.78
C ILE A 30 9.40 7.71 2.17
N ALA A 31 8.14 8.15 2.16
CA ALA A 31 7.77 9.51 1.79
C ALA A 31 7.13 10.16 3.01
N THR A 32 7.64 11.31 3.42
CA THR A 32 7.15 12.00 4.61
C THR A 32 6.10 13.06 4.29
N SER A 33 5.73 13.18 3.02
CA SER A 33 4.64 14.05 2.60
C SER A 33 3.88 13.41 1.44
N VAL A 34 2.66 13.88 1.22
CA VAL A 34 1.82 13.40 0.12
C VAL A 34 2.47 13.72 -1.22
N VAL A 35 2.99 14.93 -1.38
CA VAL A 35 3.63 15.37 -2.63
C VAL A 35 4.81 14.46 -2.95
N GLU A 36 5.66 14.22 -1.97
CA GLU A 36 6.82 13.35 -2.16
C GLU A 36 6.38 11.94 -2.55
N GLY A 37 5.36 11.42 -1.85
CA GLY A 37 4.85 10.08 -2.15
C GLY A 37 4.30 9.94 -3.56
N LEU A 38 3.56 10.94 -4.02
CA LEU A 38 3.03 10.92 -5.38
C LEU A 38 4.14 11.02 -6.43
N GLU A 39 5.15 11.85 -6.17
CA GLU A 39 6.28 11.96 -7.08
C GLU A 39 7.08 10.65 -7.17
N MET A 40 7.32 10.02 -6.04
CA MET A 40 8.04 8.75 -6.01
C MET A 40 7.25 7.66 -6.72
N SER A 41 5.93 7.65 -6.51
CA SER A 41 5.05 6.66 -7.16
C SER A 41 5.03 6.81 -8.66
N ALA A 42 5.07 8.04 -9.16
CA ALA A 42 5.08 8.30 -10.60
C ALA A 42 6.43 7.94 -11.23
N ALA A 43 7.53 8.23 -10.52
CA ALA A 43 8.87 7.96 -11.04
C ALA A 43 9.18 6.47 -11.07
N GLU A 44 8.85 5.77 -9.99
CA GLU A 44 9.08 4.32 -9.89
C GLU A 44 7.87 3.69 -9.23
N PRO A 45 6.88 3.24 -10.01
CA PRO A 45 5.65 2.73 -9.44
C PRO A 45 5.89 1.58 -8.47
N PRO A 46 5.46 1.69 -7.21
CA PRO A 46 5.61 0.61 -6.26
C PRO A 46 4.56 -0.47 -6.49
N LEU A 47 4.85 -1.66 -6.03
CA LEU A 47 3.87 -2.74 -6.05
C LEU A 47 2.74 -2.45 -5.05
N LEU A 48 3.10 -1.89 -3.91
CA LEU A 48 2.16 -1.60 -2.83
C LEU A 48 2.49 -0.26 -2.20
N SER A 49 1.47 0.55 -1.94
CA SER A 49 1.60 1.80 -1.19
C SER A 49 0.85 1.69 0.13
N VAL A 50 1.53 2.04 1.21
CA VAL A 50 0.96 2.03 2.56
C VAL A 50 0.68 3.47 2.96
N VAL A 51 -0.57 3.80 3.22
CA VAL A 51 -1.06 5.18 3.34
C VAL A 51 -1.80 5.35 4.66
N PRO A 52 -1.64 6.48 5.35
CA PRO A 52 -2.40 6.70 6.58
C PRO A 52 -3.91 6.75 6.34
N HIS A 53 -4.66 6.14 7.24
CA HIS A 53 -6.12 6.16 7.22
C HIS A 53 -6.66 7.60 7.15
N SER A 54 -6.08 8.51 7.93
CA SER A 54 -6.50 9.90 7.97
C SER A 54 -6.34 10.59 6.62
N LEU A 55 -5.29 10.24 5.88
CA LEU A 55 -5.08 10.79 4.55
C LEU A 55 -6.15 10.31 3.58
N ALA A 56 -6.53 9.05 3.68
CA ALA A 56 -7.57 8.49 2.82
C ALA A 56 -8.92 9.17 3.07
N LEU A 57 -9.21 9.55 4.31
CA LEU A 57 -10.44 10.27 4.64
C LEU A 57 -10.38 11.72 4.15
N ALA A 58 -9.25 12.39 4.32
CA ALA A 58 -9.14 13.81 4.00
C ALA A 58 -8.96 14.06 2.51
N ARG A 59 -8.24 13.17 1.83
CA ARG A 59 -7.88 13.34 0.41
C ARG A 59 -7.98 12.03 -0.36
N PRO A 60 -9.20 11.52 -0.57
CA PRO A 60 -9.36 10.25 -1.26
C PRO A 60 -8.85 10.26 -2.69
N GLU A 61 -8.72 11.42 -3.32
CA GLU A 61 -8.17 11.51 -4.68
C GLU A 61 -6.72 11.01 -4.76
N VAL A 62 -5.97 11.08 -3.65
CA VAL A 62 -4.60 10.56 -3.62
C VAL A 62 -4.59 9.06 -3.88
N LEU A 63 -5.58 8.35 -3.36
CA LEU A 63 -5.68 6.90 -3.58
C LEU A 63 -5.86 6.57 -5.06
N HIS A 64 -6.66 7.38 -5.75
CA HIS A 64 -6.88 7.16 -7.18
C HIS A 64 -5.60 7.38 -7.99
N VAL A 65 -4.80 8.36 -7.61
CA VAL A 65 -3.52 8.61 -8.29
C VAL A 65 -2.57 7.42 -8.09
N LEU A 66 -2.46 6.94 -6.86
CA LEU A 66 -1.59 5.80 -6.58
C LEU A 66 -2.04 4.54 -7.31
N LEU A 67 -3.34 4.30 -7.37
CA LEU A 67 -3.89 3.18 -8.12
C LEU A 67 -3.61 3.32 -9.61
N SER A 68 -3.76 4.52 -10.17
CA SER A 68 -3.49 4.76 -11.59
C SER A 68 -2.03 4.52 -11.93
N ASN A 69 -1.13 4.69 -10.97
CA ASN A 69 0.29 4.39 -11.15
C ASN A 69 0.60 2.89 -11.01
N GLY A 70 -0.43 2.07 -10.77
CA GLY A 70 -0.26 0.62 -10.75
C GLY A 70 -0.04 0.01 -9.37
N SER A 71 -0.12 0.80 -8.31
CA SER A 71 0.12 0.34 -6.95
C SER A 71 -1.14 -0.25 -6.34
N ALA A 72 -1.02 -1.36 -5.60
CA ALA A 72 -2.08 -1.77 -4.68
C ALA A 72 -2.01 -0.87 -3.45
N LEU A 73 -3.09 -0.76 -2.70
CA LEU A 73 -3.18 0.15 -1.57
C LEU A 73 -3.47 -0.58 -0.27
N LEU A 74 -2.82 -0.12 0.79
CA LEU A 74 -3.06 -0.60 2.13
C LEU A 74 -3.10 0.61 3.05
N LEU A 75 -4.11 0.70 3.90
CA LEU A 75 -4.20 1.80 4.86
C LEU A 75 -3.73 1.36 6.22
N TYR A 76 -3.25 2.32 7.01
CA TYR A 76 -2.88 2.01 8.38
C TYR A 76 -3.33 3.10 9.34
N ARG A 77 -3.55 2.68 10.57
CA ARG A 77 -3.82 3.54 11.72
C ARG A 77 -2.85 3.19 12.82
N THR A 78 -2.64 4.12 13.75
CA THR A 78 -1.85 3.87 14.94
C THR A 78 -2.76 3.93 16.15
N LEU A 79 -2.29 3.42 17.29
CA LEU A 79 -3.03 3.53 18.56
C LEU A 79 -3.27 5.00 18.86
N GLY A 80 -4.51 5.34 19.19
CA GLY A 80 -4.89 6.73 19.45
C GLY A 80 -5.15 7.55 18.20
N GLY A 81 -5.03 6.95 17.02
CA GLY A 81 -5.30 7.65 15.78
C GLY A 81 -6.79 7.69 15.45
N ASP A 82 -7.09 8.29 14.31
CA ASP A 82 -8.46 8.45 13.84
C ASP A 82 -9.08 7.08 13.55
N THR A 83 -10.24 6.83 14.13
CA THR A 83 -10.98 5.58 13.92
C THR A 83 -12.26 5.77 13.13
N SER A 84 -12.42 6.93 12.49
CA SER A 84 -13.60 7.20 11.69
C SER A 84 -13.77 6.14 10.60
N PRO A 85 -15.00 5.70 10.33
CA PRO A 85 -15.20 4.67 9.30
C PRO A 85 -14.91 5.21 7.91
N LEU A 86 -14.42 4.33 7.05
CA LEU A 86 -14.15 4.68 5.65
C LEU A 86 -15.46 4.59 4.85
N PRO A 87 -15.69 5.51 3.91
CA PRO A 87 -16.80 5.36 2.98
C PRO A 87 -16.67 4.05 2.19
N PRO A 88 -17.77 3.40 1.82
CA PRO A 88 -17.69 2.13 1.08
C PRO A 88 -16.86 2.20 -0.19
N ARG A 89 -16.91 3.31 -0.92
CA ARG A 89 -16.13 3.44 -2.15
C ARG A 89 -14.63 3.49 -1.89
N VAL A 90 -14.22 4.01 -0.72
CA VAL A 90 -12.81 4.01 -0.32
C VAL A 90 -12.40 2.61 0.12
N GLN A 91 -13.27 1.94 0.86
CA GLN A 91 -12.99 0.57 1.30
C GLN A 91 -12.71 -0.36 0.14
N ARG A 92 -13.37 -0.15 -0.99
CA ARG A 92 -13.18 -1.00 -2.17
C ARG A 92 -11.85 -0.77 -2.89
N LEU A 93 -11.18 0.34 -2.60
CA LEU A 93 -9.92 0.67 -3.24
C LEU A 93 -8.71 0.05 -2.54
N VAL A 94 -8.87 -0.40 -1.30
CA VAL A 94 -7.74 -0.82 -0.48
C VAL A 94 -7.85 -2.30 -0.13
N LEU A 95 -6.70 -2.94 0.06
CA LEU A 95 -6.64 -4.34 0.44
C LEU A 95 -7.01 -4.55 1.90
N ALA A 96 -6.58 -3.65 2.76
CA ALA A 96 -6.80 -3.77 4.20
C ALA A 96 -6.52 -2.43 4.88
N ASP A 97 -6.98 -2.31 6.12
CA ASP A 97 -6.74 -1.16 6.98
C ASP A 97 -6.18 -1.72 8.29
N LEU A 98 -4.89 -1.56 8.49
CA LEU A 98 -4.16 -2.21 9.58
C LEU A 98 -3.86 -1.25 10.71
N MET A 99 -3.79 -1.80 11.93
CA MET A 99 -3.30 -1.09 13.09
C MET A 99 -1.80 -1.36 13.21
N LEU A 100 -0.98 -0.34 12.99
CA LEU A 100 0.48 -0.49 13.02
C LEU A 100 1.06 0.25 14.23
N PRO A 101 2.12 -0.27 14.83
CA PRO A 101 2.89 -1.46 14.41
C PRO A 101 2.30 -2.79 14.92
N LEU A 102 1.18 -2.79 15.62
CA LEU A 102 0.63 -4.01 16.23
C LEU A 102 0.41 -5.13 15.21
N GLU A 103 -0.10 -4.79 14.03
CA GLU A 103 -0.40 -5.76 12.99
C GLU A 103 0.68 -5.83 11.92
N ARG A 104 1.92 -5.56 12.29
CA ARG A 104 3.04 -5.57 11.34
C ARG A 104 3.15 -6.90 10.58
N HIS A 105 2.87 -8.00 11.26
CA HIS A 105 2.93 -9.32 10.62
C HIS A 105 1.91 -9.45 9.49
N ARG A 106 0.75 -8.78 9.60
CA ARG A 106 -0.24 -8.78 8.53
C ARG A 106 0.26 -7.97 7.34
N LEU A 107 0.97 -6.88 7.60
CA LEU A 107 1.59 -6.11 6.52
C LEU A 107 2.54 -6.99 5.71
N LEU A 108 3.42 -7.72 6.40
CA LEU A 108 4.38 -8.60 5.72
C LEU A 108 3.66 -9.68 4.92
N ALA A 109 2.61 -10.27 5.47
CA ALA A 109 1.85 -11.30 4.78
C ALA A 109 1.15 -10.73 3.54
N LEU A 110 0.58 -9.53 3.63
CA LEU A 110 -0.08 -8.89 2.50
C LEU A 110 0.91 -8.53 1.40
N VAL A 111 2.10 -8.09 1.76
CA VAL A 111 3.14 -7.80 0.77
C VAL A 111 3.49 -9.08 -0.01
N GLN A 112 3.65 -10.19 0.69
CA GLN A 112 3.95 -11.46 0.05
C GLN A 112 2.81 -11.90 -0.88
N PHE A 113 1.58 -11.70 -0.43
CA PHE A 113 0.40 -12.04 -1.23
C PHE A 113 0.36 -11.22 -2.53
N VAL A 114 0.56 -9.91 -2.43
CA VAL A 114 0.53 -9.03 -3.60
C VAL A 114 1.70 -9.35 -4.54
N GLU A 115 2.87 -9.60 -3.98
CA GLU A 115 4.03 -9.96 -4.78
C GLU A 115 3.80 -11.26 -5.54
N HIS A 116 3.23 -12.24 -4.87
CA HIS A 116 2.93 -13.52 -5.48
C HIS A 116 1.93 -13.35 -6.63
N ARG A 117 0.88 -12.57 -6.41
CA ARG A 117 -0.12 -12.31 -7.45
C ARG A 117 0.49 -11.59 -8.65
N ALA A 118 1.37 -10.63 -8.40
CA ALA A 118 2.03 -9.91 -9.48
C ALA A 118 2.90 -10.86 -10.32
N ARG A 119 3.59 -11.80 -9.67
CA ARG A 119 4.43 -12.76 -10.41
C ARG A 119 3.60 -13.73 -11.21
N THR A 120 2.44 -14.15 -10.70
CA THR A 120 1.66 -15.17 -11.38
C THR A 120 0.75 -14.58 -12.45
N THR A 121 0.28 -13.34 -12.28
CA THR A 121 -0.65 -12.74 -13.24
C THR A 121 0.02 -11.72 -14.15
N GLY A 122 1.05 -11.05 -13.69
CA GLY A 122 1.72 -10.02 -14.47
C GLY A 122 2.38 -10.52 -15.73
N ARG A 123 2.71 -11.79 -15.77
CA ARG A 123 3.33 -12.39 -16.94
C ARG A 123 2.35 -12.89 -17.94
N VAL A 124 1.20 -13.19 -17.49
CA VAL A 124 0.18 -13.67 -18.39
C VAL A 124 -0.48 -12.56 -19.11
N LEU A 125 -0.59 -11.59 -18.75
CA LEU A 125 -1.10 -10.44 -19.30
C LEU A 125 -2.28 -10.55 -19.87
N PRO A 126 -2.85 -10.17 -19.75
CA PRO A 126 -4.00 -9.77 -19.50
C PRO A 126 -5.15 -10.61 -19.59
N GLU A 127 -5.35 -10.96 -19.24
CA GLU A 127 -6.14 -11.46 -19.28
C GLU A 127 -7.12 -11.48 -19.20
N PRO A 128 -7.70 -11.77 -19.27
CA PRO A 128 -8.59 -11.94 -19.09
C PRO A 128 -9.36 -12.61 -18.91
N PRO A 129 -9.51 -12.96 -18.63
CA PRO A 129 -10.06 -13.57 -18.44
C PRO A 129 -10.88 -14.04 -18.34
N GLU A 130 -11.00 -14.34 -18.11
CA GLU A 130 -11.48 -14.92 -18.09
C GLU A 130 -12.15 -15.24 -18.26
N PRO A 131 -12.45 -15.50 -18.34
CA PRO A 131 -12.97 -16.04 -18.45
C PRO A 131 -13.38 -16.59 -18.32
N ARG A 132 -13.35 -16.92 -18.14
CA ARG A 132 -13.43 -17.58 -18.09
C ARG A 132 -14.18 -17.98 -18.28
N ALA A 133 -14.56 -18.20 -18.41
CA ALA A 133 -15.01 -18.66 -18.68
C ALA A 133 -15.22 -19.10 -19.10
N ASP A 134 -15.27 -19.25 -19.15
CA ASP A 134 -15.14 -19.71 -19.62
C ASP A 134 -15.06 -20.06 -19.75
#